data_bd3d4e0949f1b1faf8ebf30bd17a741f
#
_entry.id   bd3d4e0949f1b1faf8ebf30bd17a741f
#
_cell.length_a   1.000
_cell.length_b   1.000
_cell.length_c   1.000
_cell.angle_alpha   90.00
_cell.angle_beta   90.00
_cell.angle_gamma   90.00
#
_symmetry.space_group_name_H-M   'P 1'
#
loop_
_entity.id
_entity.type
_entity.pdbx_description
1 polymer ?
#
loop_
_entity_poly.entity_id
_entity_poly.type
_entity_poly.pdbx_seq_one_letter_code
_entity_poly.pdbx_strand_id
1 'polypeptide(L)'
;RGRTRYRLLETVRQYALEKLGESGEADAVRSRHRNYYTAMGAVLDAPAGSDYEQRLEQAELEIDNLRAAFAWSCENADTELALALASSMQPLWQARGRLREGLAFFDAVLTDEVAQDAEMAAAVRARALADRAMLATIAVTTGGMDHAQQALALARDIDDPAVLARALTACGLTAAYNAELAGAYFAEAIELARELDDKWRLSQILTLQAAAAIAAGDPIEARLAAEEGRDLADAIGDRFNSRHCRMCLGLAQAVQGELAGAAAQFRAVAAEAEAAHDGLHEAISLAHQGTALARQGDTDAARAVVEASLESGCEFGGLAASVGYFALANTALAAGDVGAALAAATATWEHGSVLPGYAAHLRPIIAQATLAGGDQIAARRWADDAVATPTGYVLIQALSARARVAIAQGEQEQAERDAHDALPLAAEIKAYLFIPDTLECLAVLAGEAGSHREAARLFGAAESIRGRMSIARFKVWKAGYEGSVAALRNAMSQQDFESAWAEGAVLSTEEAIGYAQRGRGERKRPTTGWASLTPTERDVVRLVSEGLGNNAIAARLFVSPRTVQSHLTHVYTKLGLSSRVQLVQEAARHS
;
A
#
# COMPACT_ATOMS: atom_id res chain seq x y z
N ARG A 1 7.31 -31.30 -25.24
CA ARG A 1 7.70 -31.88 -26.57
C ARG A 1 6.58 -32.80 -27.08
N GLY A 2 5.94 -32.46 -28.26
CA GLY A 2 5.42 -33.50 -29.15
C GLY A 2 3.93 -33.82 -29.14
N ARG A 3 3.02 -32.95 -28.66
CA ARG A 3 1.59 -33.13 -29.02
C ARG A 3 1.30 -32.31 -30.28
N THR A 4 1.00 -32.99 -31.38
CA THR A 4 0.54 -32.37 -32.63
C THR A 4 -0.84 -31.79 -32.36
N ARG A 5 -1.00 -30.47 -32.52
CA ARG A 5 -2.29 -29.78 -32.39
C ARG A 5 -2.87 -29.59 -33.79
N TYR A 6 -4.13 -29.93 -33.93
CA TYR A 6 -4.87 -29.71 -35.17
C TYR A 6 -5.80 -28.55 -35.00
N ARG A 7 -5.76 -27.58 -35.90
CA ARG A 7 -6.72 -26.48 -35.98
C ARG A 7 -7.58 -26.68 -37.22
N LEU A 8 -8.89 -26.71 -37.03
CA LEU A 8 -9.80 -26.69 -38.17
C LEU A 8 -9.79 -25.30 -38.82
N LEU A 9 -9.79 -25.27 -40.14
CA LEU A 9 -10.10 -24.04 -40.87
C LEU A 9 -11.52 -23.60 -40.50
N GLU A 10 -11.77 -22.30 -40.43
CA GLU A 10 -13.05 -21.75 -39.99
C GLU A 10 -14.23 -22.30 -40.80
N THR A 11 -14.08 -22.41 -42.12
CA THR A 11 -15.10 -23.02 -43.02
C THR A 11 -15.35 -24.49 -42.70
N VAL A 12 -14.32 -25.25 -42.35
CA VAL A 12 -14.44 -26.67 -41.97
C VAL A 12 -15.12 -26.80 -40.59
N ARG A 13 -14.77 -25.88 -39.66
CA ARG A 13 -15.42 -25.81 -38.34
C ARG A 13 -16.91 -25.52 -38.46
N GLN A 14 -17.31 -24.53 -39.27
CA GLN A 14 -18.70 -24.19 -39.49
C GLN A 14 -19.47 -25.35 -40.13
N TYR A 15 -18.91 -25.96 -41.17
CA TYR A 15 -19.50 -27.14 -41.78
C TYR A 15 -19.65 -28.31 -40.79
N ALA A 16 -18.65 -28.56 -39.98
CA ALA A 16 -18.72 -29.62 -38.97
C ALA A 16 -19.80 -29.34 -37.90
N LEU A 17 -19.97 -28.09 -37.46
CA LEU A 17 -21.01 -27.67 -36.54
C LEU A 17 -22.43 -27.86 -37.16
N GLU A 18 -22.61 -27.51 -38.43
CA GLU A 18 -23.87 -27.72 -39.16
C GLU A 18 -24.19 -29.23 -39.23
N LYS A 19 -23.22 -30.05 -39.63
CA LYS A 19 -23.41 -31.52 -39.69
C LYS A 19 -23.65 -32.16 -38.32
N LEU A 20 -22.99 -31.64 -37.29
CA LEU A 20 -23.24 -32.08 -35.92
C LEU A 20 -24.68 -31.73 -35.46
N GLY A 21 -25.17 -30.55 -35.83
CA GLY A 21 -26.58 -30.16 -35.56
C GLY A 21 -27.57 -31.08 -36.29
N GLU A 22 -27.29 -31.44 -37.55
CA GLU A 22 -28.14 -32.37 -38.35
C GLU A 22 -28.13 -33.81 -37.80
N SER A 23 -27.05 -34.25 -37.16
CA SER A 23 -26.91 -35.63 -36.66
C SER A 23 -27.75 -35.94 -35.42
N GLY A 24 -28.23 -34.94 -34.70
CA GLY A 24 -28.88 -35.09 -33.39
C GLY A 24 -27.97 -35.47 -32.24
N GLU A 25 -26.64 -35.53 -32.47
CA GLU A 25 -25.63 -35.86 -31.44
C GLU A 25 -24.98 -34.60 -30.79
N ALA A 26 -25.40 -33.39 -31.21
CA ALA A 26 -24.76 -32.15 -30.83
C ALA A 26 -24.62 -31.99 -29.30
N ASP A 27 -25.68 -32.22 -28.55
CA ASP A 27 -25.69 -32.05 -27.10
C ASP A 27 -24.81 -33.07 -26.39
N ALA A 28 -24.81 -34.32 -26.86
CA ALA A 28 -23.96 -35.38 -26.32
C ALA A 28 -22.46 -35.09 -26.57
N VAL A 29 -22.13 -34.57 -27.76
CA VAL A 29 -20.74 -34.19 -28.11
C VAL A 29 -20.30 -32.98 -27.30
N ARG A 30 -21.12 -31.92 -27.20
CA ARG A 30 -20.82 -30.71 -26.40
C ARG A 30 -20.70 -31.04 -24.93
N SER A 31 -21.55 -31.91 -24.37
CA SER A 31 -21.43 -32.35 -22.97
C SER A 31 -20.14 -33.11 -22.70
N ARG A 32 -19.70 -34.01 -23.63
CA ARG A 32 -18.41 -34.68 -23.53
C ARG A 32 -17.25 -33.71 -23.61
N HIS A 33 -17.31 -32.73 -24.50
CA HIS A 33 -16.33 -31.66 -24.63
C HIS A 33 -16.25 -30.86 -23.33
N ARG A 34 -17.37 -30.38 -22.80
CA ARG A 34 -17.45 -29.67 -21.51
C ARG A 34 -16.81 -30.49 -20.39
N ASN A 35 -17.22 -31.74 -20.20
CA ASN A 35 -16.72 -32.59 -19.12
C ASN A 35 -15.19 -32.80 -19.22
N TYR A 36 -14.68 -32.97 -20.43
CA TYR A 36 -13.25 -33.09 -20.65
C TYR A 36 -12.48 -31.81 -20.26
N TYR A 37 -12.95 -30.64 -20.69
CA TYR A 37 -12.27 -29.40 -20.42
C TYR A 37 -12.50 -28.89 -18.98
N THR A 38 -13.62 -29.23 -18.35
CA THR A 38 -13.79 -28.99 -16.91
C THR A 38 -12.80 -29.82 -16.08
N ALA A 39 -12.65 -31.10 -16.41
CA ALA A 39 -11.65 -31.95 -15.75
C ALA A 39 -10.21 -31.47 -16.00
N MET A 40 -9.91 -30.97 -17.21
CA MET A 40 -8.62 -30.37 -17.53
C MET A 40 -8.40 -29.07 -16.74
N GLY A 41 -9.43 -28.21 -16.62
CA GLY A 41 -9.38 -26.99 -15.83
C GLY A 41 -9.09 -27.29 -14.35
N ALA A 42 -9.67 -28.32 -13.78
CA ALA A 42 -9.47 -28.72 -12.39
C ALA A 42 -7.97 -29.01 -12.05
N VAL A 43 -7.15 -29.35 -13.04
CA VAL A 43 -5.70 -29.56 -12.85
C VAL A 43 -4.97 -28.25 -12.49
N LEU A 44 -5.54 -27.08 -12.86
CA LEU A 44 -4.95 -25.77 -12.48
C LEU A 44 -5.05 -25.50 -10.99
N ASP A 45 -6.07 -26.02 -10.33
CA ASP A 45 -6.30 -25.88 -8.89
C ASP A 45 -5.72 -27.05 -8.07
N ALA A 46 -5.07 -27.99 -8.73
CA ALA A 46 -4.31 -29.04 -8.04
C ALA A 46 -3.03 -28.46 -7.46
N PRO A 47 -2.53 -29.02 -6.32
CA PRO A 47 -1.33 -28.50 -5.68
C PRO A 47 -0.20 -28.25 -6.68
N ALA A 48 0.44 -27.09 -6.59
CA ALA A 48 1.51 -26.70 -7.47
C ALA A 48 2.72 -27.62 -7.28
N GLY A 49 3.39 -27.89 -8.37
CA GLY A 49 4.67 -28.59 -8.42
C GLY A 49 5.54 -27.96 -9.51
N SER A 50 6.66 -28.54 -9.82
CA SER A 50 7.59 -28.06 -10.85
C SER A 50 6.97 -27.94 -12.26
N ASP A 51 5.78 -28.47 -12.47
CA ASP A 51 5.00 -28.42 -13.70
C ASP A 51 3.91 -27.34 -13.72
N TYR A 52 3.80 -26.50 -12.67
CA TYR A 52 2.70 -25.53 -12.53
C TYR A 52 2.66 -24.51 -13.67
N GLU A 53 3.80 -23.92 -14.03
CA GLU A 53 3.86 -22.99 -15.18
C GLU A 53 3.48 -23.69 -16.50
N GLN A 54 3.91 -24.94 -16.68
CA GLN A 54 3.53 -25.74 -17.86
C GLN A 54 2.02 -26.01 -17.89
N ARG A 55 1.37 -26.20 -16.73
CA ARG A 55 -0.10 -26.35 -16.65
C ARG A 55 -0.80 -25.05 -17.04
N LEU A 56 -0.30 -23.89 -16.59
CA LEU A 56 -0.83 -22.58 -17.00
C LEU A 56 -0.68 -22.35 -18.51
N GLU A 57 0.49 -22.66 -19.09
CA GLU A 57 0.69 -22.58 -20.54
C GLU A 57 -0.25 -23.51 -21.31
N GLN A 58 -0.45 -24.75 -20.83
CA GLN A 58 -1.37 -25.68 -21.45
C GLN A 58 -2.81 -25.18 -21.40
N ALA A 59 -3.26 -24.61 -20.29
CA ALA A 59 -4.58 -24.04 -20.15
C ALA A 59 -4.76 -22.82 -21.06
N GLU A 60 -3.74 -21.98 -21.19
CA GLU A 60 -3.78 -20.85 -22.12
C GLU A 60 -3.91 -21.27 -23.58
N LEU A 61 -3.19 -22.33 -23.98
CA LEU A 61 -3.35 -22.91 -25.31
C LEU A 61 -4.76 -23.44 -25.56
N GLU A 62 -5.46 -23.89 -24.53
CA GLU A 62 -6.80 -24.43 -24.60
C GLU A 62 -7.90 -23.42 -24.16
N ILE A 63 -7.58 -22.15 -24.03
CA ILE A 63 -8.48 -21.13 -23.48
C ILE A 63 -9.84 -21.06 -24.22
N ASP A 64 -9.84 -21.17 -25.54
CA ASP A 64 -11.07 -21.14 -26.33
C ASP A 64 -11.96 -22.38 -26.08
N ASN A 65 -11.35 -23.53 -25.81
CA ASN A 65 -12.07 -24.72 -25.44
C ASN A 65 -12.63 -24.62 -24.00
N LEU A 66 -11.90 -24.04 -23.07
CA LEU A 66 -12.36 -23.75 -21.71
C LEU A 66 -13.51 -22.76 -21.72
N ARG A 67 -13.44 -21.70 -22.55
CA ARG A 67 -14.53 -20.74 -22.77
C ARG A 67 -15.77 -21.43 -23.34
N ALA A 68 -15.60 -22.31 -24.33
CA ALA A 68 -16.72 -23.06 -24.91
C ALA A 68 -17.35 -24.03 -23.90
N ALA A 69 -16.55 -24.66 -23.04
CA ALA A 69 -17.04 -25.53 -21.98
C ALA A 69 -17.86 -24.75 -20.95
N PHE A 70 -17.39 -23.57 -20.54
CA PHE A 70 -18.10 -22.66 -19.66
C PHE A 70 -19.44 -22.19 -20.27
N ALA A 71 -19.42 -21.69 -21.51
CA ALA A 71 -20.62 -21.24 -22.21
C ALA A 71 -21.68 -22.35 -22.32
N TRP A 72 -21.23 -23.58 -22.65
CA TRP A 72 -22.15 -24.72 -22.70
C TRP A 72 -22.75 -25.09 -21.34
N SER A 73 -21.99 -24.94 -20.25
CA SER A 73 -22.53 -25.13 -18.90
C SER A 73 -23.60 -24.09 -18.58
N CYS A 74 -23.38 -22.83 -18.93
CA CYS A 74 -24.36 -21.75 -18.73
C CYS A 74 -25.64 -21.99 -19.59
N GLU A 75 -25.49 -22.36 -20.87
CA GLU A 75 -26.62 -22.65 -21.78
C GLU A 75 -27.52 -23.79 -21.28
N ASN A 76 -26.96 -24.74 -20.55
CA ASN A 76 -27.71 -25.90 -20.03
C ASN A 76 -28.08 -25.76 -18.54
N ALA A 77 -27.94 -24.59 -17.98
CA ALA A 77 -28.17 -24.31 -16.55
C ALA A 77 -27.39 -25.24 -15.59
N ASP A 78 -26.21 -25.76 -16.04
CA ASP A 78 -25.29 -26.54 -15.21
C ASP A 78 -24.40 -25.58 -14.36
N THR A 79 -25.04 -24.84 -13.46
CA THR A 79 -24.48 -23.76 -12.67
C THR A 79 -23.24 -24.19 -11.86
N GLU A 80 -23.34 -25.37 -11.22
CA GLU A 80 -22.21 -25.91 -10.41
C GLU A 80 -20.96 -26.18 -11.26
N LEU A 81 -21.14 -26.76 -12.46
CA LEU A 81 -20.01 -27.02 -13.35
C LEU A 81 -19.42 -25.72 -13.92
N ALA A 82 -20.26 -24.73 -14.21
CA ALA A 82 -19.79 -23.42 -14.65
C ALA A 82 -18.95 -22.74 -13.56
N LEU A 83 -19.43 -22.71 -12.31
CA LEU A 83 -18.70 -22.13 -11.18
C LEU A 83 -17.43 -22.91 -10.84
N ALA A 84 -17.48 -24.24 -10.86
CA ALA A 84 -16.30 -25.08 -10.62
C ALA A 84 -15.22 -24.82 -11.68
N LEU A 85 -15.59 -24.68 -12.96
CA LEU A 85 -14.67 -24.35 -14.04
C LEU A 85 -14.11 -22.93 -13.87
N ALA A 86 -14.96 -21.93 -13.58
CA ALA A 86 -14.53 -20.56 -13.34
C ALA A 86 -13.52 -20.49 -12.19
N SER A 87 -13.82 -21.13 -11.05
CA SER A 87 -12.91 -21.22 -9.92
C SER A 87 -11.57 -21.91 -10.26
N SER A 88 -11.63 -22.94 -11.07
CA SER A 88 -10.41 -23.64 -11.49
C SER A 88 -9.54 -22.80 -12.44
N MET A 89 -10.15 -21.88 -13.21
CA MET A 89 -9.42 -20.96 -14.08
C MET A 89 -8.89 -19.71 -13.38
N GLN A 90 -9.24 -19.46 -12.12
CA GLN A 90 -8.81 -18.28 -11.37
C GLN A 90 -7.28 -18.07 -11.39
N PRO A 91 -6.44 -19.10 -11.18
CA PRO A 91 -4.98 -18.94 -11.28
C PRO A 91 -4.49 -18.49 -12.67
N LEU A 92 -5.13 -18.96 -13.75
CA LEU A 92 -4.80 -18.57 -15.12
C LEU A 92 -5.11 -17.08 -15.35
N TRP A 93 -6.29 -16.61 -14.94
CA TRP A 93 -6.67 -15.20 -15.09
C TRP A 93 -5.75 -14.27 -14.29
N GLN A 94 -5.35 -14.68 -13.09
CA GLN A 94 -4.42 -13.92 -12.27
C GLN A 94 -3.03 -13.87 -12.92
N ALA A 95 -2.47 -15.00 -13.31
CA ALA A 95 -1.13 -15.10 -13.89
C ALA A 95 -1.02 -14.41 -15.27
N ARG A 96 -2.12 -14.35 -16.05
CA ARG A 96 -2.15 -13.73 -17.38
C ARG A 96 -2.83 -12.35 -17.39
N GLY A 97 -3.16 -11.81 -16.22
CA GLY A 97 -3.77 -10.48 -16.08
C GLY A 97 -5.18 -10.35 -16.68
N ARG A 98 -5.83 -11.48 -17.01
CA ARG A 98 -7.20 -11.48 -17.58
C ARG A 98 -8.27 -11.34 -16.50
N LEU A 99 -8.05 -10.43 -15.56
CA LEU A 99 -8.90 -10.27 -14.37
C LEU A 99 -10.35 -9.93 -14.71
N ARG A 100 -10.56 -9.05 -15.71
CA ARG A 100 -11.92 -8.67 -16.17
C ARG A 100 -12.67 -9.83 -16.79
N GLU A 101 -11.99 -10.69 -17.54
CA GLU A 101 -12.59 -11.91 -18.09
C GLU A 101 -13.03 -12.84 -16.97
N GLY A 102 -12.14 -13.07 -15.97
CA GLY A 102 -12.46 -13.89 -14.82
C GLY A 102 -13.68 -13.36 -14.04
N LEU A 103 -13.73 -12.06 -13.78
CA LEU A 103 -14.88 -11.44 -13.13
C LEU A 103 -16.16 -11.63 -13.94
N ALA A 104 -16.10 -11.45 -15.27
CA ALA A 104 -17.27 -11.64 -16.13
C ALA A 104 -17.80 -13.09 -16.10
N PHE A 105 -16.92 -14.09 -15.96
CA PHE A 105 -17.33 -15.49 -15.80
C PHE A 105 -18.11 -15.70 -14.49
N PHE A 106 -17.61 -15.18 -13.37
CA PHE A 106 -18.34 -15.27 -12.11
C PHE A 106 -19.65 -14.48 -12.13
N ASP A 107 -19.64 -13.25 -12.68
CA ASP A 107 -20.82 -12.38 -12.75
C ASP A 107 -21.93 -12.97 -13.65
N ALA A 108 -21.56 -13.73 -14.67
CA ALA A 108 -22.54 -14.41 -15.54
C ALA A 108 -23.33 -15.51 -14.82
N VAL A 109 -22.77 -16.07 -13.73
CA VAL A 109 -23.36 -17.23 -13.04
C VAL A 109 -23.82 -16.88 -11.62
N LEU A 110 -23.09 -16.03 -10.88
CA LEU A 110 -23.44 -15.60 -9.52
C LEU A 110 -24.53 -14.52 -9.54
N THR A 111 -25.70 -14.85 -10.10
CA THR A 111 -26.88 -13.96 -10.08
C THR A 111 -27.66 -14.09 -8.76
N ASP A 112 -28.55 -13.12 -8.47
CA ASP A 112 -29.43 -13.17 -7.28
C ASP A 112 -30.29 -14.44 -7.22
N GLU A 113 -30.73 -14.96 -8.37
CA GLU A 113 -31.51 -16.20 -8.47
C GLU A 113 -30.69 -17.42 -8.06
N VAL A 114 -29.43 -17.51 -8.55
CA VAL A 114 -28.49 -18.57 -8.18
C VAL A 114 -28.04 -18.40 -6.71
N ALA A 115 -28.00 -17.17 -6.22
CA ALA A 115 -27.70 -16.90 -4.81
C ALA A 115 -28.73 -17.50 -3.85
N GLN A 116 -29.96 -17.76 -4.30
CA GLN A 116 -31.07 -18.33 -3.52
C GLN A 116 -31.31 -19.82 -3.83
N ASP A 117 -30.55 -20.41 -4.75
CA ASP A 117 -30.67 -21.83 -5.08
C ASP A 117 -30.18 -22.70 -3.92
N ALA A 118 -31.14 -23.37 -3.25
CA ALA A 118 -30.85 -24.26 -2.14
C ALA A 118 -30.31 -25.64 -2.56
N GLU A 119 -30.39 -25.98 -3.86
CA GLU A 119 -29.91 -27.27 -4.40
C GLU A 119 -28.41 -27.20 -4.77
N MET A 120 -27.85 -25.98 -5.01
CA MET A 120 -26.45 -25.81 -5.33
C MET A 120 -25.57 -26.17 -4.14
N ALA A 121 -24.49 -26.94 -4.40
CA ALA A 121 -23.52 -27.31 -3.39
C ALA A 121 -22.90 -26.05 -2.76
N ALA A 122 -23.14 -25.84 -1.46
CA ALA A 122 -22.67 -24.67 -0.71
C ALA A 122 -21.15 -24.47 -0.83
N ALA A 123 -20.38 -25.56 -0.93
CA ALA A 123 -18.93 -25.53 -1.12
C ALA A 123 -18.50 -24.90 -2.45
N VAL A 124 -19.20 -25.24 -3.56
CA VAL A 124 -18.92 -24.66 -4.89
C VAL A 124 -19.20 -23.17 -4.88
N ARG A 125 -20.30 -22.76 -4.26
CA ARG A 125 -20.69 -21.36 -4.14
C ARG A 125 -19.72 -20.56 -3.25
N ALA A 126 -19.37 -21.08 -2.06
CA ALA A 126 -18.42 -20.43 -1.15
C ALA A 126 -17.07 -20.22 -1.85
N ARG A 127 -16.58 -21.24 -2.56
CA ARG A 127 -15.35 -21.17 -3.33
C ARG A 127 -15.42 -20.11 -4.43
N ALA A 128 -16.50 -20.10 -5.24
CA ALA A 128 -16.66 -19.14 -6.34
C ALA A 128 -16.72 -17.69 -5.84
N LEU A 129 -17.43 -17.45 -4.73
CA LEU A 129 -17.49 -16.12 -4.09
C LEU A 129 -16.10 -15.67 -3.59
N ALA A 130 -15.33 -16.56 -2.97
CA ALA A 130 -13.98 -16.27 -2.52
C ALA A 130 -13.05 -15.92 -3.70
N ASP A 131 -13.09 -16.70 -4.78
CA ASP A 131 -12.26 -16.49 -5.97
C ASP A 131 -12.61 -15.18 -6.70
N ARG A 132 -13.92 -14.92 -6.84
CA ARG A 132 -14.40 -13.64 -7.37
C ARG A 132 -13.91 -12.45 -6.52
N ALA A 133 -13.99 -12.57 -5.20
CA ALA A 133 -13.54 -11.53 -4.28
C ALA A 133 -12.04 -11.24 -4.43
N MET A 134 -11.21 -12.27 -4.57
CA MET A 134 -9.78 -12.12 -4.82
C MET A 134 -9.49 -11.42 -6.14
N LEU A 135 -10.14 -11.84 -7.23
CA LEU A 135 -9.97 -11.18 -8.54
C LEU A 135 -10.44 -9.72 -8.52
N ALA A 136 -11.58 -9.43 -7.85
CA ALA A 136 -12.11 -8.08 -7.71
C ALA A 136 -11.13 -7.15 -6.98
N THR A 137 -10.47 -7.64 -5.93
CA THR A 137 -9.48 -6.88 -5.16
C THR A 137 -8.24 -6.57 -6.00
N ILE A 138 -7.71 -7.56 -6.73
CA ILE A 138 -6.54 -7.38 -7.61
C ILE A 138 -6.87 -6.44 -8.78
N ALA A 139 -8.09 -6.55 -9.34
CA ALA A 139 -8.57 -5.69 -10.41
C ALA A 139 -8.94 -4.26 -9.96
N VAL A 140 -8.86 -3.97 -8.66
CA VAL A 140 -9.27 -2.66 -8.06
C VAL A 140 -10.73 -2.33 -8.41
N THR A 141 -11.64 -3.30 -8.16
CA THR A 141 -13.08 -3.13 -8.35
C THR A 141 -13.84 -3.23 -7.02
N THR A 142 -15.09 -2.78 -7.01
CA THR A 142 -15.94 -2.80 -5.81
C THR A 142 -16.56 -4.17 -5.53
N GLY A 143 -17.09 -4.38 -4.32
CA GLY A 143 -17.85 -5.57 -3.94
C GLY A 143 -17.03 -6.78 -3.50
N GLY A 144 -15.70 -6.71 -3.50
CA GLY A 144 -14.83 -7.82 -3.08
C GLY A 144 -15.09 -8.24 -1.63
N MET A 145 -15.17 -7.29 -0.70
CA MET A 145 -15.38 -7.57 0.72
C MET A 145 -16.73 -8.27 0.98
N ASP A 146 -17.80 -7.81 0.35
CA ASP A 146 -19.14 -8.40 0.55
C ASP A 146 -19.16 -9.87 0.11
N HIS A 147 -18.56 -10.18 -1.05
CA HIS A 147 -18.45 -11.55 -1.54
C HIS A 147 -17.54 -12.42 -0.68
N ALA A 148 -16.41 -11.88 -0.17
CA ALA A 148 -15.53 -12.61 0.73
C ALA A 148 -16.23 -12.96 2.04
N GLN A 149 -17.01 -12.03 2.62
CA GLN A 149 -17.78 -12.26 3.83
C GLN A 149 -18.91 -13.28 3.61
N GLN A 150 -19.60 -13.24 2.47
CA GLN A 150 -20.59 -14.25 2.09
C GLN A 150 -19.93 -15.63 1.92
N ALA A 151 -18.78 -15.69 1.28
CA ALA A 151 -18.01 -16.94 1.14
C ALA A 151 -17.65 -17.52 2.52
N LEU A 152 -17.18 -16.67 3.43
CA LEU A 152 -16.79 -17.09 4.80
C LEU A 152 -18.00 -17.57 5.60
N ALA A 153 -19.14 -16.88 5.50
CA ALA A 153 -20.37 -17.30 6.18
C ALA A 153 -20.78 -18.71 5.73
N LEU A 154 -20.81 -18.95 4.41
CA LEU A 154 -21.12 -20.28 3.86
C LEU A 154 -20.07 -21.33 4.26
N ALA A 155 -18.78 -20.98 4.18
CA ALA A 155 -17.69 -21.93 4.47
C ALA A 155 -17.67 -22.37 5.93
N ARG A 156 -18.14 -21.54 6.87
CA ARG A 156 -18.23 -21.91 8.31
C ARG A 156 -19.32 -22.93 8.61
N ASP A 157 -20.32 -23.04 7.77
CA ASP A 157 -21.41 -24.01 7.89
C ASP A 157 -21.11 -25.35 7.19
N ILE A 158 -19.95 -25.43 6.52
CA ILE A 158 -19.53 -26.61 5.75
C ILE A 158 -18.35 -27.27 6.46
N ASP A 159 -18.37 -28.60 6.54
CA ASP A 159 -17.26 -29.39 7.08
C ASP A 159 -16.19 -29.62 5.99
N ASP A 160 -15.62 -28.50 5.48
CA ASP A 160 -14.53 -28.49 4.47
C ASP A 160 -13.49 -27.43 4.84
N PRO A 161 -12.40 -27.81 5.54
CA PRO A 161 -11.39 -26.89 5.96
C PRO A 161 -10.62 -26.23 4.79
N ALA A 162 -10.58 -26.85 3.61
CA ALA A 162 -9.93 -26.27 2.44
C ALA A 162 -10.75 -25.10 1.86
N VAL A 163 -12.09 -25.23 1.83
CA VAL A 163 -13.00 -24.15 1.43
C VAL A 163 -12.96 -23.02 2.46
N LEU A 164 -12.91 -23.35 3.77
CA LEU A 164 -12.82 -22.36 4.84
C LEU A 164 -11.51 -21.57 4.75
N ALA A 165 -10.36 -22.24 4.56
CA ALA A 165 -9.07 -21.58 4.39
C ALA A 165 -9.07 -20.63 3.18
N ARG A 166 -9.73 -21.01 2.08
CA ARG A 166 -9.84 -20.17 0.87
C ARG A 166 -10.70 -18.93 1.11
N ALA A 167 -11.84 -19.07 1.79
CA ALA A 167 -12.72 -17.94 2.15
C ALA A 167 -12.03 -16.98 3.12
N LEU A 168 -11.33 -17.48 4.14
CA LEU A 168 -10.52 -16.68 5.07
C LEU A 168 -9.41 -15.93 4.32
N THR A 169 -8.74 -16.58 3.36
CA THR A 169 -7.71 -15.94 2.53
C THR A 169 -8.29 -14.78 1.72
N ALA A 170 -9.47 -14.96 1.13
CA ALA A 170 -10.16 -13.88 0.42
C ALA A 170 -10.55 -12.72 1.35
N CYS A 171 -11.03 -13.01 2.56
CA CYS A 171 -11.31 -11.99 3.57
C CYS A 171 -10.05 -11.23 3.99
N GLY A 172 -8.93 -11.94 4.22
CA GLY A 172 -7.64 -11.33 4.56
C GLY A 172 -7.16 -10.37 3.46
N LEU A 173 -7.20 -10.79 2.20
CA LEU A 173 -6.79 -9.95 1.07
C LEU A 173 -7.72 -8.74 0.89
N THR A 174 -9.03 -8.90 1.00
CA THR A 174 -9.97 -7.78 0.87
C THR A 174 -9.88 -6.78 2.03
N ALA A 175 -9.42 -7.24 3.20
CA ALA A 175 -9.15 -6.42 4.38
C ALA A 175 -7.72 -5.88 4.44
N ALA A 176 -6.90 -6.01 3.39
CA ALA A 176 -5.46 -5.73 3.40
C ALA A 176 -5.05 -4.36 3.97
N TYR A 177 -5.92 -3.35 3.91
CA TYR A 177 -5.67 -2.01 4.46
C TYR A 177 -6.06 -1.86 5.95
N ASN A 178 -6.52 -2.95 6.59
CA ASN A 178 -6.78 -3.03 8.03
C ASN A 178 -5.96 -4.19 8.60
N ALA A 179 -4.79 -3.89 9.15
CA ALA A 179 -3.81 -4.87 9.60
C ALA A 179 -4.38 -5.86 10.63
N GLU A 180 -5.18 -5.38 11.60
CA GLU A 180 -5.77 -6.22 12.65
C GLU A 180 -6.75 -7.23 12.07
N LEU A 181 -7.65 -6.77 11.21
CA LEU A 181 -8.68 -7.61 10.59
C LEU A 181 -8.06 -8.61 9.60
N ALA A 182 -7.15 -8.15 8.73
CA ALA A 182 -6.45 -9.00 7.78
C ALA A 182 -5.61 -10.06 8.49
N GLY A 183 -4.87 -9.66 9.54
CA GLY A 183 -4.03 -10.55 10.34
C GLY A 183 -4.84 -11.68 10.98
N ALA A 184 -6.03 -11.38 11.54
CA ALA A 184 -6.90 -12.39 12.12
C ALA A 184 -7.35 -13.45 11.10
N TYR A 185 -7.75 -13.03 9.90
CA TYR A 185 -8.16 -13.95 8.83
C TYR A 185 -6.99 -14.81 8.32
N PHE A 186 -5.83 -14.20 8.10
CA PHE A 186 -4.66 -14.95 7.64
C PHE A 186 -4.15 -15.93 8.69
N ALA A 187 -4.18 -15.58 9.99
CA ALA A 187 -3.76 -16.48 11.06
C ALA A 187 -4.61 -17.76 11.07
N GLU A 188 -5.95 -17.65 11.03
CA GLU A 188 -6.85 -18.80 10.98
C GLU A 188 -6.63 -19.64 9.69
N ALA A 189 -6.44 -18.97 8.54
CA ALA A 189 -6.19 -19.65 7.26
C ALA A 189 -4.86 -20.43 7.26
N ILE A 190 -3.80 -19.87 7.86
CA ILE A 190 -2.47 -20.50 8.00
C ILE A 190 -2.54 -21.73 8.89
N GLU A 191 -3.25 -21.66 10.02
CA GLU A 191 -3.44 -22.79 10.92
C GLU A 191 -4.12 -23.95 10.17
N LEU A 192 -5.21 -23.68 9.46
CA LEU A 192 -5.89 -24.70 8.66
C LEU A 192 -5.00 -25.31 7.57
N ALA A 193 -4.22 -24.49 6.85
CA ALA A 193 -3.32 -24.99 5.82
C ALA A 193 -2.20 -25.86 6.41
N ARG A 194 -1.70 -25.54 7.60
CA ARG A 194 -0.71 -26.34 8.35
C ARG A 194 -1.31 -27.65 8.85
N GLU A 195 -2.53 -27.66 9.38
CA GLU A 195 -3.25 -28.87 9.80
C GLU A 195 -3.49 -29.84 8.62
N LEU A 196 -3.75 -29.29 7.43
CA LEU A 196 -3.94 -30.07 6.21
C LEU A 196 -2.63 -30.54 5.57
N ASP A 197 -1.44 -30.15 6.07
CA ASP A 197 -0.11 -30.29 5.42
C ASP A 197 -0.11 -29.82 3.96
N ASP A 198 -0.95 -28.83 3.64
CA ASP A 198 -1.07 -28.24 2.30
C ASP A 198 -0.06 -27.10 2.11
N LYS A 199 1.17 -27.49 1.76
CA LYS A 199 2.28 -26.55 1.55
C LYS A 199 2.03 -25.56 0.42
N TRP A 200 1.30 -25.97 -0.61
CA TRP A 200 0.96 -25.07 -1.71
C TRP A 200 0.00 -23.97 -1.26
N ARG A 201 -1.08 -24.33 -0.57
CA ARG A 201 -2.04 -23.37 -0.03
C ARG A 201 -1.38 -22.45 1.00
N LEU A 202 -0.56 -23.03 1.88
CA LEU A 202 0.21 -22.24 2.85
C LEU A 202 1.10 -21.19 2.16
N SER A 203 1.81 -21.56 1.11
CA SER A 203 2.62 -20.62 0.30
C SER A 203 1.76 -19.49 -0.30
N GLN A 204 0.58 -19.81 -0.84
CA GLN A 204 -0.35 -18.81 -1.37
C GLN A 204 -0.86 -17.85 -0.30
N ILE A 205 -1.25 -18.38 0.87
CA ILE A 205 -1.75 -17.56 1.99
C ILE A 205 -0.66 -16.62 2.47
N LEU A 206 0.57 -17.10 2.69
CA LEU A 206 1.71 -16.29 3.11
C LEU A 206 2.08 -15.22 2.07
N THR A 207 1.98 -15.55 0.78
CA THR A 207 2.17 -14.58 -0.31
C THR A 207 1.18 -13.42 -0.21
N LEU A 208 -0.09 -13.72 0.00
CA LEU A 208 -1.15 -12.71 0.11
C LEU A 208 -1.08 -11.96 1.44
N GLN A 209 -0.66 -12.62 2.53
CA GLN A 209 -0.37 -11.96 3.82
C GLN A 209 0.77 -10.94 3.65
N ALA A 210 1.84 -11.31 2.95
CA ALA A 210 2.95 -10.38 2.69
C ALA A 210 2.49 -9.15 1.90
N ALA A 211 1.65 -9.34 0.87
CA ALA A 211 1.06 -8.24 0.10
C ALA A 211 0.15 -7.36 0.97
N ALA A 212 -0.68 -7.96 1.83
CA ALA A 212 -1.54 -7.25 2.76
C ALA A 212 -0.73 -6.47 3.81
N ALA A 213 0.35 -7.03 4.33
CA ALA A 213 1.25 -6.35 5.26
C ALA A 213 1.91 -5.12 4.61
N ILE A 214 2.34 -5.19 3.35
CA ILE A 214 2.79 -4.02 2.58
C ILE A 214 1.68 -2.98 2.46
N ALA A 215 0.46 -3.40 2.14
CA ALA A 215 -0.70 -2.51 2.03
C ALA A 215 -1.07 -1.87 3.38
N ALA A 216 -0.92 -2.59 4.48
CA ALA A 216 -1.11 -2.07 5.83
C ALA A 216 0.06 -1.18 6.32
N GLY A 217 1.17 -1.16 5.59
CA GLY A 217 2.34 -0.35 5.91
C GLY A 217 3.33 -0.99 6.89
N ASP A 218 3.28 -2.32 7.05
CA ASP A 218 4.18 -3.09 7.92
C ASP A 218 5.25 -3.85 7.12
N PRO A 219 6.46 -3.30 6.93
CA PRO A 219 7.51 -3.95 6.17
C PRO A 219 8.16 -5.12 6.93
N ILE A 220 8.00 -5.21 8.26
CA ILE A 220 8.58 -6.28 9.08
C ILE A 220 7.74 -7.55 8.89
N GLU A 221 6.43 -7.44 9.08
CA GLU A 221 5.49 -8.55 8.86
C GLU A 221 5.52 -9.00 7.40
N ALA A 222 5.54 -8.04 6.45
CA ALA A 222 5.66 -8.35 5.04
C ALA A 222 6.89 -9.20 4.72
N ARG A 223 8.04 -8.87 5.31
CA ARG A 223 9.28 -9.62 5.12
C ARG A 223 9.17 -11.04 5.69
N LEU A 224 8.67 -11.19 6.91
CA LEU A 224 8.53 -12.50 7.56
C LEU A 224 7.64 -13.44 6.75
N ALA A 225 6.46 -12.98 6.36
CA ALA A 225 5.52 -13.75 5.55
C ALA A 225 6.10 -14.08 4.15
N ALA A 226 6.77 -13.10 3.51
CA ALA A 226 7.36 -13.28 2.20
C ALA A 226 8.57 -14.24 2.21
N GLU A 227 9.40 -14.25 3.26
CA GLU A 227 10.52 -15.18 3.39
C GLU A 227 10.01 -16.63 3.52
N GLU A 228 9.06 -16.90 4.40
CA GLU A 228 8.45 -18.24 4.58
C GLU A 228 7.70 -18.65 3.30
N GLY A 229 6.87 -17.76 2.73
CA GLY A 229 6.10 -18.03 1.52
C GLY A 229 6.97 -18.33 0.32
N ARG A 230 8.08 -17.59 0.12
CA ARG A 230 9.07 -17.83 -0.93
C ARG A 230 9.73 -19.19 -0.77
N ASP A 231 10.19 -19.52 0.43
CA ASP A 231 10.93 -20.76 0.68
C ASP A 231 10.03 -21.99 0.42
N LEU A 232 8.76 -21.92 0.79
CA LEU A 232 7.76 -22.93 0.45
C LEU A 232 7.48 -22.99 -1.06
N ALA A 233 7.28 -21.84 -1.71
CA ALA A 233 7.04 -21.77 -3.15
C ALA A 233 8.22 -22.35 -3.95
N ASP A 234 9.46 -22.01 -3.59
CA ASP A 234 10.67 -22.53 -4.22
C ASP A 234 10.82 -24.04 -4.01
N ALA A 235 10.50 -24.53 -2.81
CA ALA A 235 10.57 -25.96 -2.50
C ALA A 235 9.59 -26.82 -3.30
N ILE A 236 8.42 -26.28 -3.63
CA ILE A 236 7.40 -26.97 -4.45
C ILE A 236 7.46 -26.61 -5.94
N GLY A 237 8.32 -25.65 -6.34
CA GLY A 237 8.47 -25.20 -7.72
C GLY A 237 7.39 -24.21 -8.19
N ASP A 238 6.67 -23.57 -7.28
CA ASP A 238 5.69 -22.52 -7.57
C ASP A 238 6.40 -21.18 -7.84
N ARG A 239 6.79 -20.98 -9.09
CA ARG A 239 7.49 -19.76 -9.53
C ARG A 239 6.65 -18.50 -9.41
N PHE A 240 5.32 -18.60 -9.56
CA PHE A 240 4.42 -17.45 -9.49
C PHE A 240 4.40 -16.85 -8.07
N ASN A 241 4.13 -17.66 -7.05
CA ASN A 241 4.15 -17.20 -5.67
C ASN A 241 5.56 -16.80 -5.20
N SER A 242 6.61 -17.50 -5.66
CA SER A 242 8.01 -17.12 -5.39
C SER A 242 8.33 -15.71 -5.94
N ARG A 243 7.91 -15.38 -7.17
CA ARG A 243 8.06 -14.01 -7.73
C ARG A 243 7.34 -12.97 -6.91
N HIS A 244 6.08 -13.23 -6.51
CA HIS A 244 5.29 -12.32 -5.71
C HIS A 244 5.94 -12.06 -4.33
N CYS A 245 6.37 -13.10 -3.63
CA CYS A 245 7.09 -12.96 -2.36
C CYS A 245 8.36 -12.12 -2.53
N ARG A 246 9.16 -12.36 -3.57
CA ARG A 246 10.36 -11.58 -3.86
C ARG A 246 10.05 -10.11 -4.18
N MET A 247 8.92 -9.82 -4.81
CA MET A 247 8.45 -8.45 -5.01
C MET A 247 8.13 -7.79 -3.66
N CYS A 248 7.42 -8.45 -2.76
CA CYS A 248 7.14 -7.95 -1.41
C CYS A 248 8.42 -7.74 -0.60
N LEU A 249 9.41 -8.63 -0.70
CA LEU A 249 10.74 -8.47 -0.08
C LEU A 249 11.45 -7.21 -0.61
N GLY A 250 11.41 -6.97 -1.91
CA GLY A 250 11.96 -5.75 -2.51
C GLY A 250 11.29 -4.48 -1.99
N LEU A 251 9.97 -4.50 -1.78
CA LEU A 251 9.24 -3.37 -1.18
C LEU A 251 9.64 -3.15 0.28
N ALA A 252 9.74 -4.20 1.08
CA ALA A 252 10.22 -4.09 2.46
C ALA A 252 11.64 -3.51 2.53
N GLN A 253 12.56 -3.99 1.68
CA GLN A 253 13.92 -3.44 1.56
C GLN A 253 13.92 -1.96 1.17
N ALA A 254 13.09 -1.56 0.19
CA ALA A 254 13.00 -0.17 -0.24
C ALA A 254 12.56 0.75 0.92
N VAL A 255 11.54 0.35 1.70
CA VAL A 255 11.07 1.10 2.87
C VAL A 255 12.16 1.18 3.95
N GLN A 256 12.97 0.14 4.12
CA GLN A 256 14.11 0.12 5.04
C GLN A 256 15.31 0.97 4.57
N GLY A 257 15.26 1.50 3.34
CA GLY A 257 16.33 2.33 2.76
C GLY A 257 17.40 1.55 1.99
N GLU A 258 17.20 0.25 1.76
CA GLU A 258 18.09 -0.62 0.99
C GLU A 258 17.79 -0.55 -0.52
N LEU A 259 17.80 0.67 -1.07
CA LEU A 259 17.30 0.96 -2.42
C LEU A 259 18.03 0.18 -3.54
N ALA A 260 19.35 -0.02 -3.41
CA ALA A 260 20.12 -0.74 -4.43
C ALA A 260 19.73 -2.23 -4.50
N GLY A 261 19.56 -2.86 -3.33
CA GLY A 261 19.06 -4.23 -3.21
C GLY A 261 17.65 -4.36 -3.76
N ALA A 262 16.76 -3.47 -3.36
CA ALA A 262 15.38 -3.42 -3.84
C ALA A 262 15.29 -3.28 -5.37
N ALA A 263 16.04 -2.33 -5.98
CA ALA A 263 16.07 -2.13 -7.42
C ALA A 263 16.58 -3.37 -8.17
N ALA A 264 17.61 -4.04 -7.65
CA ALA A 264 18.13 -5.28 -8.23
C ALA A 264 17.10 -6.43 -8.12
N GLN A 265 16.42 -6.54 -6.99
CA GLN A 265 15.37 -7.53 -6.75
C GLN A 265 14.20 -7.33 -7.73
N PHE A 266 13.68 -6.12 -7.86
CA PHE A 266 12.60 -5.81 -8.79
C PHE A 266 12.98 -6.10 -10.24
N ARG A 267 14.19 -5.73 -10.66
CA ARG A 267 14.69 -6.04 -12.01
C ARG A 267 14.72 -7.55 -12.27
N ALA A 268 15.18 -8.34 -11.29
CA ALA A 268 15.22 -9.79 -11.43
C ALA A 268 13.81 -10.38 -11.54
N VAL A 269 12.87 -9.91 -10.70
CA VAL A 269 11.46 -10.36 -10.75
C VAL A 269 10.80 -9.97 -12.06
N ALA A 270 11.03 -8.74 -12.57
CA ALA A 270 10.47 -8.29 -13.84
C ALA A 270 10.96 -9.15 -15.02
N ALA A 271 12.26 -9.43 -15.09
CA ALA A 271 12.83 -10.28 -16.16
C ALA A 271 12.29 -11.73 -16.13
N GLU A 272 12.09 -12.30 -14.93
CA GLU A 272 11.47 -13.62 -14.80
C GLU A 272 9.98 -13.60 -15.15
N ALA A 273 9.27 -12.53 -14.81
CA ALA A 273 7.86 -12.36 -15.13
C ALA A 273 7.66 -12.21 -16.64
N GLU A 274 8.47 -11.41 -17.32
CA GLU A 274 8.50 -11.28 -18.79
C GLU A 274 8.68 -12.65 -19.46
N ALA A 275 9.69 -13.43 -19.02
CA ALA A 275 9.97 -14.77 -19.55
C ALA A 275 8.83 -15.78 -19.30
N ALA A 276 8.02 -15.57 -18.24
CA ALA A 276 6.87 -16.39 -17.89
C ALA A 276 5.53 -15.86 -18.45
N HIS A 277 5.55 -14.79 -19.24
CA HIS A 277 4.35 -14.09 -19.70
C HIS A 277 3.41 -13.65 -18.56
N ASP A 278 3.99 -13.26 -17.43
CA ASP A 278 3.30 -12.76 -16.24
C ASP A 278 3.35 -11.21 -16.23
N GLY A 279 2.58 -10.60 -17.12
CA GLY A 279 2.64 -9.17 -17.38
C GLY A 279 2.25 -8.32 -16.15
N LEU A 280 1.46 -8.84 -15.21
CA LEU A 280 1.10 -8.11 -14.00
C LEU A 280 2.32 -7.92 -13.08
N HIS A 281 3.05 -9.00 -12.77
CA HIS A 281 4.26 -8.89 -11.96
C HIS A 281 5.39 -8.15 -12.68
N GLU A 282 5.48 -8.29 -14.01
CA GLU A 282 6.41 -7.51 -14.83
C GLU A 282 6.14 -6.00 -14.64
N ALA A 283 4.94 -5.53 -14.97
CA ALA A 283 4.57 -4.12 -14.89
C ALA A 283 4.76 -3.52 -13.49
N ILE A 284 4.27 -4.21 -12.45
CA ILE A 284 4.37 -3.73 -11.05
C ILE A 284 5.83 -3.71 -10.59
N SER A 285 6.63 -4.73 -10.94
CA SER A 285 8.04 -4.77 -10.54
C SER A 285 8.87 -3.69 -11.24
N LEU A 286 8.62 -3.42 -12.53
CA LEU A 286 9.24 -2.30 -13.25
C LEU A 286 8.88 -0.96 -12.60
N ALA A 287 7.62 -0.73 -12.22
CA ALA A 287 7.21 0.50 -11.53
C ALA A 287 7.95 0.70 -10.20
N HIS A 288 8.05 -0.35 -9.39
CA HIS A 288 8.79 -0.29 -8.12
C HIS A 288 10.29 -0.13 -8.32
N GLN A 289 10.87 -0.75 -9.35
CA GLN A 289 12.27 -0.51 -9.74
C GLN A 289 12.48 0.97 -10.09
N GLY A 290 11.58 1.55 -10.90
CA GLY A 290 11.64 2.95 -11.26
C GLY A 290 11.54 3.88 -10.05
N THR A 291 10.65 3.57 -9.10
CA THR A 291 10.55 4.31 -7.83
C THR A 291 11.85 4.25 -7.02
N ALA A 292 12.48 3.06 -6.92
CA ALA A 292 13.74 2.90 -6.21
C ALA A 292 14.88 3.68 -6.88
N LEU A 293 14.98 3.64 -8.22
CA LEU A 293 15.96 4.40 -8.99
C LEU A 293 15.75 5.92 -8.86
N ALA A 294 14.50 6.40 -8.90
CA ALA A 294 14.17 7.81 -8.66
C ALA A 294 14.61 8.27 -7.26
N ARG A 295 14.41 7.42 -6.25
CA ARG A 295 14.88 7.67 -4.87
C ARG A 295 16.40 7.67 -4.75
N GLN A 296 17.12 6.96 -5.63
CA GLN A 296 18.59 7.01 -5.72
C GLN A 296 19.09 8.22 -6.54
N GLY A 297 18.19 8.92 -7.25
CA GLY A 297 18.53 10.08 -8.08
C GLY A 297 18.87 9.74 -9.53
N ASP A 298 18.81 8.48 -9.93
CA ASP A 298 18.96 8.04 -11.32
C ASP A 298 17.63 8.22 -12.07
N THR A 299 17.31 9.48 -12.37
CA THR A 299 16.02 9.87 -12.94
C THR A 299 15.84 9.43 -14.38
N ASP A 300 16.93 9.25 -15.15
CA ASP A 300 16.86 8.82 -16.54
C ASP A 300 16.57 7.32 -16.63
N ALA A 301 17.29 6.50 -15.87
CA ALA A 301 17.00 5.07 -15.77
C ALA A 301 15.61 4.82 -15.17
N ALA A 302 15.20 5.60 -14.15
CA ALA A 302 13.87 5.51 -13.56
C ALA A 302 12.78 5.77 -14.62
N ARG A 303 12.92 6.81 -15.42
CA ARG A 303 11.96 7.16 -16.49
C ARG A 303 11.81 6.03 -17.50
N ALA A 304 12.93 5.52 -18.03
CA ALA A 304 12.91 4.44 -19.01
C ALA A 304 12.19 3.18 -18.49
N VAL A 305 12.45 2.81 -17.24
CA VAL A 305 11.85 1.62 -16.63
C VAL A 305 10.35 1.85 -16.34
N VAL A 306 9.95 3.05 -15.92
CA VAL A 306 8.54 3.39 -15.67
C VAL A 306 7.74 3.45 -16.95
N GLU A 307 8.30 3.96 -18.04
CA GLU A 307 7.66 3.94 -19.36
C GLU A 307 7.40 2.50 -19.82
N ALA A 308 8.38 1.60 -19.68
CA ALA A 308 8.20 0.17 -19.95
C ALA A 308 7.11 -0.46 -19.05
N SER A 309 7.05 -0.08 -17.76
CA SER A 309 5.99 -0.53 -16.85
C SER A 309 4.60 -0.11 -17.33
N LEU A 310 4.45 1.13 -17.79
CA LEU A 310 3.17 1.65 -18.28
C LEU A 310 2.76 0.98 -19.60
N GLU A 311 3.71 0.66 -20.48
CA GLU A 311 3.47 -0.09 -21.71
C GLU A 311 2.99 -1.51 -21.42
N SER A 312 3.72 -2.27 -20.59
CA SER A 312 3.33 -3.63 -20.16
C SER A 312 2.02 -3.61 -19.35
N GLY A 313 1.79 -2.57 -18.55
CA GLY A 313 0.65 -2.44 -17.66
C GLY A 313 -0.65 -2.01 -18.33
N CYS A 314 -0.64 -1.53 -19.59
CA CYS A 314 -1.80 -0.91 -20.24
C CYS A 314 -3.02 -1.86 -20.36
N GLU A 315 -2.79 -3.17 -20.49
CA GLU A 315 -3.84 -4.18 -20.61
C GLU A 315 -4.51 -4.50 -19.27
N PHE A 316 -3.80 -4.29 -18.15
CA PHE A 316 -4.27 -4.68 -16.81
C PHE A 316 -5.13 -3.62 -16.13
N GLY A 317 -5.03 -2.35 -16.53
CA GLY A 317 -5.80 -1.24 -15.94
C GLY A 317 -5.60 -1.10 -14.43
N GLY A 318 -6.49 -0.35 -13.75
CA GLY A 318 -6.58 -0.32 -12.29
C GLY A 318 -5.26 -0.24 -11.54
N LEU A 319 -4.90 -1.29 -10.80
CA LEU A 319 -3.72 -1.31 -9.92
C LEU A 319 -2.40 -1.11 -10.67
N ALA A 320 -2.16 -1.85 -11.75
CA ALA A 320 -0.89 -1.77 -12.48
C ALA A 320 -0.67 -0.36 -13.04
N ALA A 321 -1.70 0.23 -13.65
CA ALA A 321 -1.63 1.60 -14.16
C ALA A 321 -1.39 2.61 -13.02
N SER A 322 -2.11 2.48 -11.89
CA SER A 322 -1.95 3.39 -10.75
C SER A 322 -0.54 3.32 -10.16
N VAL A 323 0.02 2.11 -10.01
CA VAL A 323 1.41 1.93 -9.50
C VAL A 323 2.43 2.49 -10.50
N GLY A 324 2.21 2.32 -11.81
CA GLY A 324 3.06 2.91 -12.85
C GLY A 324 3.06 4.44 -12.81
N TYR A 325 1.88 5.06 -12.74
CA TYR A 325 1.76 6.52 -12.61
C TYR A 325 2.28 7.05 -11.27
N PHE A 326 2.14 6.30 -10.19
CA PHE A 326 2.78 6.63 -8.90
C PHE A 326 4.31 6.67 -9.02
N ALA A 327 4.89 5.70 -9.71
CA ALA A 327 6.33 5.67 -9.98
C ALA A 327 6.74 6.83 -10.88
N LEU A 328 5.93 7.19 -11.89
CA LEU A 328 6.18 8.33 -12.77
C LEU A 328 6.14 9.65 -12.00
N ALA A 329 5.19 9.83 -11.06
CA ALA A 329 5.10 11.01 -10.22
C ALA A 329 6.36 11.17 -9.34
N ASN A 330 6.83 10.08 -8.70
CA ASN A 330 8.09 10.08 -7.94
C ASN A 330 9.29 10.43 -8.84
N THR A 331 9.37 9.85 -10.03
CA THR A 331 10.45 10.11 -10.99
C THR A 331 10.46 11.58 -11.43
N ALA A 332 9.30 12.13 -11.72
CA ALA A 332 9.15 13.54 -12.13
C ALA A 332 9.52 14.52 -11.00
N LEU A 333 9.09 14.26 -9.75
CA LEU A 333 9.50 15.05 -8.58
C LEU A 333 11.02 14.97 -8.37
N ALA A 334 11.61 13.78 -8.51
CA ALA A 334 13.06 13.60 -8.39
C ALA A 334 13.83 14.34 -9.48
N ALA A 335 13.29 14.38 -10.70
CA ALA A 335 13.86 15.10 -11.84
C ALA A 335 13.65 16.62 -11.79
N GLY A 336 12.70 17.12 -10.96
CA GLY A 336 12.33 18.53 -10.91
C GLY A 336 11.29 18.94 -11.97
N ASP A 337 10.65 17.98 -12.62
CA ASP A 337 9.60 18.20 -13.62
C ASP A 337 8.23 18.26 -12.95
N VAL A 338 7.86 19.45 -12.50
CA VAL A 338 6.61 19.70 -11.78
C VAL A 338 5.37 19.42 -12.63
N GLY A 339 5.42 19.74 -13.93
CA GLY A 339 4.29 19.51 -14.84
C GLY A 339 3.99 18.01 -15.00
N ALA A 340 5.02 17.21 -15.27
CA ALA A 340 4.90 15.76 -15.36
C ALA A 340 4.48 15.14 -14.02
N ALA A 341 4.97 15.66 -12.86
CA ALA A 341 4.60 15.17 -11.55
C ALA A 341 3.11 15.36 -11.26
N LEU A 342 2.55 16.53 -11.58
CA LEU A 342 1.12 16.81 -11.43
C LEU A 342 0.25 15.93 -12.33
N ALA A 343 0.64 15.78 -13.60
CA ALA A 343 -0.09 14.93 -14.54
C ALA A 343 -0.09 13.46 -14.09
N ALA A 344 1.07 12.95 -13.68
CA ALA A 344 1.20 11.57 -13.19
C ALA A 344 0.45 11.35 -11.85
N ALA A 345 0.48 12.33 -10.93
CA ALA A 345 -0.26 12.28 -9.68
C ALA A 345 -1.79 12.25 -9.92
N THR A 346 -2.29 13.01 -10.90
CA THR A 346 -3.71 12.96 -11.31
C THR A 346 -4.07 11.59 -11.88
N ALA A 347 -3.28 11.08 -12.82
CA ALA A 347 -3.51 9.78 -13.43
C ALA A 347 -3.47 8.63 -12.38
N THR A 348 -2.53 8.70 -11.41
CA THR A 348 -2.47 7.71 -10.32
C THR A 348 -3.77 7.67 -9.52
N TRP A 349 -4.36 8.85 -9.25
CA TRP A 349 -5.62 8.95 -8.53
C TRP A 349 -6.81 8.40 -9.34
N GLU A 350 -6.89 8.76 -10.62
CA GLU A 350 -7.95 8.30 -11.51
C GLU A 350 -8.02 6.77 -11.61
N HIS A 351 -6.86 6.11 -11.63
CA HIS A 351 -6.76 4.66 -11.72
C HIS A 351 -6.90 3.93 -10.39
N GLY A 352 -6.54 4.56 -9.26
CA GLY A 352 -6.41 3.87 -7.96
C GLY A 352 -7.43 4.26 -6.90
N SER A 353 -8.17 5.37 -7.05
CA SER A 353 -9.05 5.90 -6.00
C SER A 353 -10.33 5.10 -5.75
N VAL A 354 -10.64 4.12 -6.60
CA VAL A 354 -11.83 3.26 -6.48
C VAL A 354 -11.85 2.46 -5.17
N LEU A 355 -10.66 2.06 -4.67
CA LEU A 355 -10.53 1.39 -3.37
C LEU A 355 -10.11 2.41 -2.30
N PRO A 356 -10.99 2.70 -1.31
CA PRO A 356 -10.70 3.72 -0.28
C PRO A 356 -9.39 3.46 0.49
N GLY A 357 -9.07 2.21 0.81
CA GLY A 357 -7.83 1.83 1.48
C GLY A 357 -6.59 2.13 0.62
N TYR A 358 -6.63 1.79 -0.67
CA TYR A 358 -5.54 2.09 -1.60
C TYR A 358 -5.41 3.59 -1.89
N ALA A 359 -6.52 4.31 -1.97
CA ALA A 359 -6.53 5.77 -2.14
C ALA A 359 -5.71 6.49 -1.05
N ALA A 360 -5.68 5.97 0.18
CA ALA A 360 -4.87 6.53 1.26
C ALA A 360 -3.37 6.53 0.94
N HIS A 361 -2.87 5.51 0.23
CA HIS A 361 -1.48 5.41 -0.20
C HIS A 361 -1.08 6.44 -1.26
N LEU A 362 -2.05 6.91 -2.04
CA LEU A 362 -1.81 7.83 -3.16
C LEU A 362 -1.77 9.28 -2.71
N ARG A 363 -2.51 9.65 -1.66
CA ARG A 363 -2.65 11.04 -1.20
C ARG A 363 -1.32 11.73 -0.87
N PRO A 364 -0.34 11.08 -0.22
CA PRO A 364 0.94 11.74 0.09
C PRO A 364 1.71 12.21 -1.15
N ILE A 365 1.76 11.43 -2.22
CA ILE A 365 2.45 11.83 -3.46
C ILE A 365 1.70 12.95 -4.18
N ILE A 366 0.36 12.92 -4.14
CA ILE A 366 -0.47 13.97 -4.74
C ILE A 366 -0.27 15.28 -3.98
N ALA A 367 -0.25 15.24 -2.64
CA ALA A 367 0.05 16.41 -1.81
C ALA A 367 1.42 17.02 -2.14
N GLN A 368 2.44 16.19 -2.32
CA GLN A 368 3.79 16.64 -2.68
C GLN A 368 3.86 17.23 -4.08
N ALA A 369 3.23 16.60 -5.08
CA ALA A 369 3.19 17.12 -6.46
C ALA A 369 2.42 18.45 -6.51
N THR A 370 1.30 18.56 -5.81
CA THR A 370 0.49 19.77 -5.73
C THR A 370 1.24 20.91 -5.03
N LEU A 371 1.97 20.60 -3.95
CA LEU A 371 2.84 21.58 -3.26
C LEU A 371 3.96 22.07 -4.18
N ALA A 372 4.63 21.16 -4.90
CA ALA A 372 5.67 21.52 -5.86
C ALA A 372 5.11 22.40 -6.99
N GLY A 373 3.85 22.22 -7.37
CA GLY A 373 3.11 23.08 -8.32
C GLY A 373 2.71 24.45 -7.78
N GLY A 374 2.92 24.70 -6.48
CA GLY A 374 2.64 25.99 -5.83
C GLY A 374 1.21 26.15 -5.28
N ASP A 375 0.32 25.17 -5.49
CA ASP A 375 -1.03 25.20 -4.91
C ASP A 375 -1.02 24.67 -3.47
N GLN A 376 -0.68 25.56 -2.54
CA GLN A 376 -0.62 25.24 -1.11
C GLN A 376 -1.99 24.87 -0.50
N ILE A 377 -3.09 25.38 -1.05
CA ILE A 377 -4.44 25.12 -0.52
C ILE A 377 -4.85 23.70 -0.87
N ALA A 378 -4.71 23.32 -2.13
CA ALA A 378 -5.02 21.94 -2.55
C ALA A 378 -4.04 20.94 -1.92
N ALA A 379 -2.74 21.26 -1.84
CA ALA A 379 -1.75 20.42 -1.17
C ALA A 379 -2.11 20.14 0.30
N ARG A 380 -2.63 21.16 1.02
CA ARG A 380 -3.08 21.01 2.39
C ARG A 380 -4.25 20.03 2.52
N ARG A 381 -5.27 20.15 1.68
CA ARG A 381 -6.41 19.22 1.67
C ARG A 381 -5.94 17.78 1.48
N TRP A 382 -5.11 17.54 0.45
CA TRP A 382 -4.55 16.22 0.19
C TRP A 382 -3.72 15.69 1.37
N ALA A 383 -2.94 16.56 2.02
CA ALA A 383 -2.10 16.18 3.16
C ALA A 383 -2.92 15.86 4.41
N ASP A 384 -3.99 16.62 4.69
CA ASP A 384 -4.88 16.34 5.83
C ASP A 384 -5.66 15.04 5.61
N ASP A 385 -6.17 14.80 4.41
CA ASP A 385 -6.83 13.55 4.05
C ASP A 385 -5.86 12.35 4.09
N ALA A 386 -4.56 12.59 3.81
CA ALA A 386 -3.55 11.55 3.81
C ALA A 386 -3.28 10.98 5.20
N VAL A 387 -3.41 11.74 6.28
CA VAL A 387 -3.11 11.28 7.65
C VAL A 387 -4.33 10.70 8.38
N ALA A 388 -5.51 10.74 7.77
CA ALA A 388 -6.76 10.41 8.45
C ALA A 388 -6.93 8.91 8.76
N THR A 389 -6.40 8.02 7.93
CA THR A 389 -6.67 6.59 7.99
C THR A 389 -5.47 5.66 7.90
N PRO A 390 -4.30 6.02 7.33
CA PRO A 390 -3.21 5.08 7.12
C PRO A 390 -2.49 4.70 8.41
N THR A 391 -1.79 3.56 8.34
CA THR A 391 -0.93 3.02 9.39
C THR A 391 0.49 2.80 8.86
N GLY A 392 1.40 2.39 9.70
CA GLY A 392 2.74 1.97 9.31
C GLY A 392 3.52 3.03 8.51
N TYR A 393 4.29 2.58 7.51
CA TYR A 393 5.12 3.50 6.72
C TYR A 393 4.30 4.49 5.85
N VAL A 394 3.06 4.16 5.52
CA VAL A 394 2.18 5.07 4.77
C VAL A 394 1.80 6.28 5.61
N LEU A 395 1.54 6.07 6.91
CA LEU A 395 1.32 7.18 7.86
C LEU A 395 2.59 8.03 8.01
N ILE A 396 3.77 7.42 8.07
CA ILE A 396 5.05 8.16 8.13
C ILE A 396 5.20 9.05 6.89
N GLN A 397 4.92 8.52 5.71
CA GLN A 397 4.96 9.26 4.46
C GLN A 397 3.94 10.42 4.45
N ALA A 398 2.74 10.18 4.94
CA ALA A 398 1.66 11.18 5.04
C ALA A 398 2.02 12.30 6.01
N LEU A 399 2.52 11.98 7.21
CA LEU A 399 3.00 12.94 8.20
C LEU A 399 4.15 13.79 7.65
N SER A 400 5.13 13.17 6.99
CA SER A 400 6.25 13.89 6.37
C SER A 400 5.79 14.83 5.24
N ALA A 401 4.80 14.42 4.44
CA ALA A 401 4.21 15.26 3.40
C ALA A 401 3.46 16.45 4.01
N ARG A 402 2.64 16.22 5.06
CA ARG A 402 1.91 17.28 5.75
C ARG A 402 2.83 18.25 6.48
N ALA A 403 3.89 17.75 7.12
CA ALA A 403 4.90 18.61 7.73
C ALA A 403 5.52 19.58 6.70
N ARG A 404 5.84 19.10 5.52
CA ARG A 404 6.38 19.93 4.43
C ARG A 404 5.37 20.97 3.93
N VAL A 405 4.10 20.60 3.79
CA VAL A 405 3.01 21.55 3.44
C VAL A 405 2.84 22.61 4.54
N ALA A 406 2.82 22.21 5.79
CA ALA A 406 2.68 23.10 6.94
C ALA A 406 3.86 24.11 7.05
N ILE A 407 5.11 23.67 6.77
CA ILE A 407 6.27 24.57 6.66
C ILE A 407 6.02 25.63 5.57
N ALA A 408 5.57 25.22 4.38
CA ALA A 408 5.33 26.13 3.28
C ALA A 408 4.21 27.16 3.59
N GLN A 409 3.29 26.83 4.50
CA GLN A 409 2.20 27.70 4.96
C GLN A 409 2.56 28.52 6.21
N GLY A 410 3.74 28.32 6.80
CA GLY A 410 4.15 28.96 8.05
C GLY A 410 3.51 28.39 9.31
N GLU A 411 2.90 27.20 9.22
CA GLU A 411 2.23 26.50 10.33
C GLU A 411 3.25 25.65 11.12
N GLN A 412 4.21 26.29 11.76
CA GLN A 412 5.36 25.64 12.40
C GLN A 412 4.98 24.58 13.44
N GLU A 413 3.95 24.86 14.28
CA GLU A 413 3.52 23.91 15.31
C GLU A 413 2.96 22.61 14.72
N GLN A 414 2.22 22.69 13.60
CA GLN A 414 1.70 21.50 12.94
C GLN A 414 2.82 20.71 12.30
N ALA A 415 3.75 21.38 11.61
CA ALA A 415 4.90 20.76 10.99
C ALA A 415 5.78 20.04 12.01
N GLU A 416 5.99 20.66 13.17
CA GLU A 416 6.78 20.09 14.27
C GLU A 416 6.10 18.84 14.85
N ARG A 417 4.78 18.90 15.10
CA ARG A 417 4.02 17.73 15.57
C ARG A 417 4.16 16.55 14.61
N ASP A 418 3.86 16.79 13.34
CA ASP A 418 3.88 15.73 12.32
C ASP A 418 5.26 15.09 12.16
N ALA A 419 6.32 15.90 12.10
CA ALA A 419 7.68 15.39 11.99
C ALA A 419 8.10 14.59 13.24
N HIS A 420 7.73 15.04 14.44
CA HIS A 420 8.01 14.31 15.67
C HIS A 420 7.18 13.02 15.82
N ASP A 421 5.97 12.99 15.30
CA ASP A 421 5.11 11.80 15.36
C ASP A 421 5.57 10.73 14.33
N ALA A 422 6.14 11.16 13.19
CA ALA A 422 6.69 10.26 12.18
C ALA A 422 7.95 9.49 12.65
N LEU A 423 8.83 10.12 13.44
CA LEU A 423 10.12 9.54 13.81
C LEU A 423 10.04 8.25 14.65
N PRO A 424 9.23 8.18 15.74
CA PRO A 424 9.13 6.95 16.54
C PRO A 424 8.51 5.82 15.75
N LEU A 425 7.49 6.11 14.93
CA LEU A 425 6.89 5.11 14.04
C LEU A 425 7.92 4.54 13.06
N ALA A 426 8.75 5.43 12.46
CA ALA A 426 9.78 5.00 11.53
C ALA A 426 10.87 4.14 12.20
N ALA A 427 11.22 4.43 13.45
CA ALA A 427 12.16 3.61 14.23
C ALA A 427 11.58 2.23 14.55
N GLU A 428 10.31 2.17 14.98
CA GLU A 428 9.61 0.95 15.37
C GLU A 428 9.55 -0.07 14.23
N ILE A 429 9.13 0.37 13.04
CA ILE A 429 8.97 -0.52 11.87
C ILE A 429 10.18 -0.50 10.92
N LYS A 430 11.27 0.18 11.29
CA LYS A 430 12.50 0.34 10.49
C LYS A 430 12.27 0.97 9.11
N ALA A 431 11.32 1.89 9.00
CA ALA A 431 11.00 2.62 7.76
C ALA A 431 11.97 3.79 7.53
N TYR A 432 13.26 3.49 7.38
CA TYR A 432 14.34 4.48 7.37
C TYR A 432 14.40 5.35 6.11
N LEU A 433 13.72 4.93 5.03
CA LEU A 433 13.64 5.69 3.77
C LEU A 433 13.17 7.14 3.98
N PHE A 434 12.28 7.37 4.96
CA PHE A 434 11.63 8.68 5.16
C PHE A 434 12.34 9.55 6.21
N ILE A 435 13.30 9.00 6.96
CA ILE A 435 13.98 9.69 8.05
C ILE A 435 14.72 10.96 7.59
N PRO A 436 15.50 10.95 6.50
CA PRO A 436 16.20 12.17 6.06
C PRO A 436 15.26 13.34 5.77
N ASP A 437 14.13 13.07 5.10
CA ASP A 437 13.13 14.10 4.79
C ASP A 437 12.50 14.70 6.06
N THR A 438 12.19 13.84 7.03
CA THR A 438 11.62 14.24 8.32
C THR A 438 12.59 15.07 9.16
N LEU A 439 13.88 14.65 9.21
CA LEU A 439 14.92 15.41 9.90
C LEU A 439 15.18 16.78 9.25
N GLU A 440 15.10 16.87 7.93
CA GLU A 440 15.21 18.15 7.21
C GLU A 440 14.05 19.09 7.57
N CYS A 441 12.82 18.59 7.71
CA CYS A 441 11.70 19.42 8.17
C CYS A 441 11.98 19.98 9.57
N LEU A 442 12.44 19.16 10.51
CA LEU A 442 12.80 19.61 11.85
C LEU A 442 13.99 20.59 11.85
N ALA A 443 14.97 20.39 10.95
CA ALA A 443 16.10 21.29 10.80
C ALA A 443 15.67 22.68 10.30
N VAL A 444 14.74 22.74 9.34
CA VAL A 444 14.15 24.01 8.88
C VAL A 444 13.45 24.73 10.04
N LEU A 445 12.58 24.03 10.76
CA LEU A 445 11.85 24.60 11.90
C LEU A 445 12.79 25.07 13.02
N ALA A 446 13.84 24.32 13.33
CA ALA A 446 14.85 24.73 14.31
C ALA A 446 15.60 26.00 13.86
N GLY A 447 15.95 26.09 12.56
CA GLY A 447 16.61 27.27 11.99
C GLY A 447 15.73 28.54 12.09
N GLU A 448 14.43 28.42 11.70
CA GLU A 448 13.46 29.51 11.80
C GLU A 448 13.21 29.94 13.25
N ALA A 449 13.25 29.00 14.21
CA ALA A 449 13.15 29.28 15.64
C ALA A 449 14.45 29.85 16.26
N GLY A 450 15.51 30.09 15.47
CA GLY A 450 16.80 30.60 15.95
C GLY A 450 17.69 29.57 16.65
N SER A 451 17.32 28.29 16.66
CA SER A 451 18.12 27.18 17.20
C SER A 451 19.13 26.69 16.16
N HIS A 452 20.01 27.60 15.69
CA HIS A 452 20.85 27.38 14.51
C HIS A 452 21.82 26.19 14.67
N ARG A 453 22.36 25.94 15.88
CA ARG A 453 23.23 24.79 16.15
C ARG A 453 22.47 23.46 16.03
N GLU A 454 21.27 23.40 16.55
CA GLU A 454 20.37 22.23 16.42
C GLU A 454 20.03 21.98 14.95
N ALA A 455 19.65 23.04 14.21
CA ALA A 455 19.35 22.96 12.79
C ALA A 455 20.54 22.41 11.97
N ALA A 456 21.74 22.95 12.18
CA ALA A 456 22.95 22.48 11.50
C ALA A 456 23.24 21.01 11.81
N ARG A 457 23.07 20.58 13.06
CA ARG A 457 23.25 19.18 13.48
C ARG A 457 22.23 18.24 12.84
N LEU A 458 20.95 18.62 12.78
CA LEU A 458 19.90 17.84 12.12
C LEU A 458 20.13 17.73 10.60
N PHE A 459 20.52 18.82 9.93
CA PHE A 459 20.89 18.76 8.51
C PHE A 459 22.10 17.86 8.27
N GLY A 460 23.12 17.93 9.13
CA GLY A 460 24.30 17.07 9.06
C GLY A 460 23.95 15.59 9.20
N ALA A 461 23.05 15.26 10.13
CA ALA A 461 22.55 13.91 10.31
C ALA A 461 21.75 13.43 9.08
N ALA A 462 20.81 14.24 8.58
CA ALA A 462 20.01 13.91 7.40
C ALA A 462 20.88 13.66 6.16
N GLU A 463 21.87 14.52 5.90
CA GLU A 463 22.80 14.38 4.78
C GLU A 463 23.65 13.11 4.88
N SER A 464 24.16 12.80 6.07
CA SER A 464 24.95 11.59 6.31
C SER A 464 24.09 10.31 6.12
N ILE A 465 22.86 10.30 6.61
CA ILE A 465 21.93 9.17 6.42
C ILE A 465 21.62 8.99 4.92
N ARG A 466 21.35 10.09 4.19
CA ARG A 466 21.16 10.03 2.71
C ARG A 466 22.36 9.40 2.02
N GLY A 467 23.57 9.83 2.38
CA GLY A 467 24.80 9.28 1.80
C GLY A 467 24.97 7.79 2.07
N ARG A 468 24.76 7.34 3.33
CA ARG A 468 24.87 5.93 3.70
C ARG A 468 23.85 5.03 2.99
N MET A 469 22.63 5.51 2.78
CA MET A 469 21.53 4.77 2.17
C MET A 469 21.37 5.04 0.67
N SER A 470 22.22 5.91 0.09
CA SER A 470 22.11 6.35 -1.30
C SER A 470 20.73 6.92 -1.64
N ILE A 471 20.12 7.68 -0.71
CA ILE A 471 18.83 8.35 -0.90
C ILE A 471 19.06 9.75 -1.43
N ALA A 472 18.68 10.03 -2.66
CA ALA A 472 18.77 11.36 -3.24
C ALA A 472 17.68 12.30 -2.70
N ARG A 473 18.02 13.57 -2.56
CA ARG A 473 17.02 14.63 -2.37
C ARG A 473 16.37 14.95 -3.72
N PHE A 474 15.05 14.93 -3.77
CA PHE A 474 14.33 15.27 -5.00
C PHE A 474 14.63 16.70 -5.43
N LYS A 475 14.84 16.92 -6.72
CA LYS A 475 15.25 18.23 -7.26
C LYS A 475 14.24 19.34 -6.96
N VAL A 476 12.93 19.00 -6.86
CA VAL A 476 11.88 19.96 -6.49
C VAL A 476 12.10 20.58 -5.10
N TRP A 477 12.81 19.90 -4.19
CA TRP A 477 13.07 20.37 -2.83
C TRP A 477 14.48 20.97 -2.63
N LYS A 478 15.33 20.89 -3.67
CA LYS A 478 16.74 21.24 -3.57
C LYS A 478 16.95 22.73 -3.24
N ALA A 479 16.22 23.60 -3.91
CA ALA A 479 16.35 25.05 -3.71
C ALA A 479 15.98 25.49 -2.30
N GLY A 480 14.91 24.93 -1.72
CA GLY A 480 14.50 25.20 -0.34
C GLY A 480 15.56 24.75 0.68
N TYR A 481 16.09 23.54 0.47
CA TYR A 481 17.18 23.01 1.29
C TYR A 481 18.45 23.91 1.24
N GLU A 482 18.89 24.25 0.03
CA GLU A 482 20.08 25.10 -0.17
C GLU A 482 19.89 26.48 0.47
N GLY A 483 18.69 27.07 0.36
CA GLY A 483 18.34 28.33 1.00
C GLY A 483 18.41 28.24 2.52
N SER A 484 17.85 27.18 3.13
CA SER A 484 17.90 26.98 4.58
C SER A 484 19.33 26.78 5.10
N VAL A 485 20.15 25.97 4.41
CA VAL A 485 21.55 25.77 4.77
C VAL A 485 22.37 27.07 4.62
N ALA A 486 22.12 27.85 3.57
CA ALA A 486 22.79 29.15 3.38
C ALA A 486 22.42 30.15 4.49
N ALA A 487 21.13 30.19 4.89
CA ALA A 487 20.68 31.02 6.00
C ALA A 487 21.41 30.67 7.31
N LEU A 488 21.57 29.38 7.62
CA LEU A 488 22.30 28.91 8.79
C LEU A 488 23.79 29.31 8.75
N ARG A 489 24.47 29.19 7.61
CA ARG A 489 25.85 29.61 7.43
C ARG A 489 26.05 31.11 7.65
N ASN A 490 25.04 31.91 7.28
CA ASN A 490 25.07 33.36 7.50
C ASN A 490 24.79 33.73 8.97
N ALA A 491 24.00 32.91 9.69
CA ALA A 491 23.61 33.16 11.07
C ALA A 491 24.60 32.66 12.13
N MET A 492 25.60 31.85 11.73
CA MET A 492 26.58 31.22 12.61
C MET A 492 28.02 31.55 12.18
N SER A 493 28.99 31.39 13.09
CA SER A 493 30.38 31.34 12.66
C SER A 493 30.62 30.08 11.82
N GLN A 494 31.56 30.15 10.89
CA GLN A 494 31.94 28.99 10.07
C GLN A 494 32.33 27.79 10.94
N GLN A 495 33.12 28.03 11.99
CA GLN A 495 33.57 26.99 12.91
C GLN A 495 32.41 26.34 13.67
N ASP A 496 31.42 27.13 14.16
CA ASP A 496 30.25 26.59 14.88
C ASP A 496 29.35 25.79 13.96
N PHE A 497 29.15 26.27 12.71
CA PHE A 497 28.39 25.54 11.71
C PHE A 497 29.03 24.19 11.38
N GLU A 498 30.33 24.18 11.05
CA GLU A 498 31.06 22.96 10.70
C GLU A 498 31.10 21.95 11.86
N SER A 499 31.31 22.44 13.10
CA SER A 499 31.26 21.59 14.29
C SER A 499 29.90 20.95 14.49
N ALA A 500 28.83 21.75 14.46
CA ALA A 500 27.46 21.22 14.64
C ALA A 500 27.07 20.25 13.52
N TRP A 501 27.43 20.57 12.29
CA TRP A 501 27.19 19.68 11.13
C TRP A 501 27.91 18.34 11.28
N ALA A 502 29.21 18.35 11.66
CA ALA A 502 29.98 17.14 11.88
C ALA A 502 29.44 16.30 13.04
N GLU A 503 29.02 16.94 14.14
CA GLU A 503 28.35 16.25 15.26
C GLU A 503 27.08 15.51 14.81
N GLY A 504 26.31 16.06 13.87
CA GLY A 504 25.16 15.40 13.27
C GLY A 504 25.54 14.26 12.34
N ALA A 505 26.55 14.48 11.50
CA ALA A 505 26.97 13.54 10.47
C ALA A 505 27.52 12.20 11.02
N VAL A 506 27.99 12.16 12.25
CA VAL A 506 28.49 10.93 12.88
C VAL A 506 27.39 10.09 13.55
N LEU A 507 26.20 10.63 13.70
CA LEU A 507 25.09 9.91 14.32
C LEU A 507 24.63 8.71 13.45
N SER A 508 24.33 7.58 14.08
CA SER A 508 23.53 6.52 13.46
C SER A 508 22.11 7.03 13.18
N THR A 509 21.33 6.26 12.43
CA THR A 509 19.93 6.63 12.15
C THR A 509 19.12 6.69 13.45
N GLU A 510 19.28 5.71 14.32
CA GLU A 510 18.59 5.61 15.60
C GLU A 510 19.03 6.73 16.57
N GLU A 511 20.34 7.06 16.59
CA GLU A 511 20.85 8.16 17.40
C GLU A 511 20.33 9.52 16.90
N ALA A 512 20.21 9.71 15.58
CA ALA A 512 19.65 10.92 14.99
C ALA A 512 18.16 11.08 15.34
N ILE A 513 17.39 10.00 15.27
CA ILE A 513 15.99 9.96 15.72
C ILE A 513 15.91 10.32 17.21
N GLY A 514 16.69 9.62 18.06
CA GLY A 514 16.72 9.89 19.50
C GLY A 514 17.17 11.31 19.84
N TYR A 515 18.07 11.91 19.05
CA TYR A 515 18.48 13.31 19.21
C TYR A 515 17.33 14.27 18.86
N ALA A 516 16.70 14.07 17.70
CA ALA A 516 15.57 14.90 17.26
C ALA A 516 14.41 14.86 18.26
N GLN A 517 14.13 13.71 18.86
CA GLN A 517 13.06 13.57 19.86
C GLN A 517 13.37 14.29 21.18
N ARG A 518 14.63 14.34 21.62
CA ARG A 518 15.03 15.06 22.83
C ARG A 518 14.90 16.58 22.69
N GLY A 519 15.08 17.12 21.49
CA GLY A 519 14.89 18.55 21.19
C GLY A 519 13.49 19.08 21.49
N ARG A 520 12.49 18.19 21.62
CA ARG A 520 11.11 18.52 22.01
C ARG A 520 10.99 19.22 23.39
N GLY A 521 12.03 19.13 24.25
CA GLY A 521 12.06 19.71 25.60
C GLY A 521 12.85 20.99 25.77
N GLU A 522 13.74 21.36 24.84
CA GLU A 522 14.70 22.48 25.01
C GLU A 522 14.41 23.74 24.20
N ARG A 523 13.41 23.72 23.29
CA ARG A 523 13.02 24.95 22.61
C ARG A 523 12.47 25.93 23.65
N LYS A 524 13.15 27.06 23.84
CA LYS A 524 12.67 28.15 24.66
C LYS A 524 11.32 28.61 24.09
N ARG A 525 10.23 28.07 24.63
CA ARG A 525 8.93 28.70 24.47
C ARG A 525 9.08 30.17 24.88
N PRO A 526 8.42 31.10 24.19
CA PRO A 526 8.34 32.44 24.70
C PRO A 526 7.95 32.37 26.18
N THR A 527 8.58 33.16 27.01
CA THR A 527 8.29 33.15 28.46
C THR A 527 6.94 33.80 28.76
N THR A 528 6.37 34.52 27.78
CA THR A 528 5.08 35.25 27.90
C THR A 528 4.28 35.19 26.61
N GLY A 529 2.98 35.42 26.70
CA GLY A 529 2.03 35.41 25.58
C GLY A 529 1.45 34.02 25.26
N TRP A 530 0.50 33.98 24.30
CA TRP A 530 -0.30 32.79 23.97
C TRP A 530 0.57 31.59 23.54
N ALA A 531 1.63 31.84 22.78
CA ALA A 531 2.58 30.83 22.34
C ALA A 531 3.40 30.21 23.50
N SER A 532 3.41 30.82 24.67
CA SER A 532 4.10 30.29 25.86
C SER A 532 3.34 29.17 26.59
N LEU A 533 2.04 28.99 26.26
CA LEU A 533 1.19 28.00 26.93
C LEU A 533 1.54 26.58 26.52
N THR A 534 1.68 25.68 27.49
CA THR A 534 1.84 24.24 27.24
C THR A 534 0.55 23.61 26.71
N PRO A 535 0.58 22.42 26.08
CA PRO A 535 -0.64 21.72 25.67
C PRO A 535 -1.65 21.55 26.80
N THR A 536 -1.21 21.12 27.98
CA THR A 536 -2.06 20.99 29.16
C THR A 536 -2.64 22.33 29.62
N GLU A 537 -1.85 23.41 29.57
CA GLU A 537 -2.34 24.76 29.89
C GLU A 537 -3.36 25.23 28.87
N ARG A 538 -3.22 24.93 27.57
CA ARG A 538 -4.21 25.22 26.52
C ARG A 538 -5.51 24.43 26.74
N ASP A 539 -5.41 23.13 27.11
CA ASP A 539 -6.58 22.33 27.45
C ASP A 539 -7.33 22.91 28.67
N VAL A 540 -6.58 23.32 29.70
CA VAL A 540 -7.18 24.01 30.86
C VAL A 540 -7.87 25.31 30.42
N VAL A 541 -7.25 26.13 29.57
CA VAL A 541 -7.81 27.38 29.04
C VAL A 541 -9.09 27.10 28.24
N ARG A 542 -9.08 26.11 27.35
CA ARG A 542 -10.25 25.69 26.57
C ARG A 542 -11.41 25.30 27.47
N LEU A 543 -11.16 24.46 28.47
CA LEU A 543 -12.21 24.04 29.42
C LEU A 543 -12.70 25.17 30.31
N VAL A 544 -11.84 26.15 30.61
CA VAL A 544 -12.25 27.41 31.27
C VAL A 544 -13.17 28.21 30.38
N SER A 545 -12.90 28.29 29.09
CA SER A 545 -13.74 29.03 28.12
C SER A 545 -15.10 28.34 27.91
N GLU A 546 -15.17 27.02 28.11
CA GLU A 546 -16.42 26.27 28.16
C GLU A 546 -17.23 26.50 29.47
N GLY A 547 -16.73 27.32 30.38
CA GLY A 547 -17.40 27.65 31.63
C GLY A 547 -17.22 26.66 32.78
N LEU A 548 -16.34 25.64 32.65
CA LEU A 548 -16.15 24.60 33.66
C LEU A 548 -15.39 25.16 34.87
N GLY A 549 -15.81 24.80 36.10
CA GLY A 549 -15.06 25.06 37.34
C GLY A 549 -13.87 24.11 37.52
N ASN A 550 -12.92 24.47 38.41
CA ASN A 550 -11.68 23.70 38.60
C ASN A 550 -11.91 22.22 38.95
N ASN A 551 -12.95 21.86 39.69
CA ASN A 551 -13.29 20.48 40.00
C ASN A 551 -13.74 19.69 38.77
N ALA A 552 -14.53 20.33 37.90
CA ALA A 552 -15.01 19.72 36.66
C ALA A 552 -13.87 19.56 35.65
N ILE A 553 -12.96 20.55 35.56
CA ILE A 553 -11.73 20.47 34.72
C ILE A 553 -10.83 19.35 35.24
N ALA A 554 -10.64 19.27 36.56
CA ALA A 554 -9.82 18.22 37.16
C ALA A 554 -10.33 16.82 36.86
N ALA A 555 -11.65 16.61 36.96
CA ALA A 555 -12.30 15.33 36.60
C ALA A 555 -12.11 15.00 35.09
N ARG A 556 -12.20 16.00 34.21
CA ARG A 556 -12.11 15.80 32.76
C ARG A 556 -10.69 15.56 32.27
N LEU A 557 -9.68 16.09 32.97
CA LEU A 557 -8.25 15.91 32.67
C LEU A 557 -7.58 14.81 33.50
N PHE A 558 -8.33 14.11 34.38
CA PHE A 558 -7.83 13.08 35.28
C PHE A 558 -6.69 13.56 36.19
N VAL A 559 -6.79 14.80 36.70
CA VAL A 559 -5.83 15.42 37.61
C VAL A 559 -6.50 15.92 38.89
N SER A 560 -5.71 16.39 39.87
CA SER A 560 -6.27 17.00 41.07
C SER A 560 -6.75 18.43 40.81
N PRO A 561 -7.78 18.95 41.55
CA PRO A 561 -8.18 20.36 41.47
C PRO A 561 -7.04 21.33 41.81
N ARG A 562 -6.09 20.92 42.65
CA ARG A 562 -4.88 21.68 42.99
C ARG A 562 -3.94 21.77 41.79
N THR A 563 -3.83 20.71 40.98
CA THR A 563 -3.05 20.72 39.73
C THR A 563 -3.65 21.70 38.72
N VAL A 564 -4.99 21.72 38.57
CA VAL A 564 -5.66 22.70 37.70
C VAL A 564 -5.41 24.13 38.19
N GLN A 565 -5.47 24.38 39.50
CA GLN A 565 -5.17 25.70 40.08
C GLN A 565 -3.72 26.13 39.79
N SER A 566 -2.78 25.21 39.87
CA SER A 566 -1.36 25.44 39.52
C SER A 566 -1.20 25.85 38.05
N HIS A 567 -1.85 25.09 37.14
CA HIS A 567 -1.84 25.43 35.71
C HIS A 567 -2.44 26.80 35.44
N LEU A 568 -3.56 27.15 36.06
CA LEU A 568 -4.19 28.48 35.92
C LEU A 568 -3.26 29.60 36.41
N THR A 569 -2.55 29.39 37.52
CA THR A 569 -1.56 30.38 38.02
C THR A 569 -0.46 30.60 36.99
N HIS A 570 0.08 29.55 36.39
CA HIS A 570 1.07 29.68 35.33
C HIS A 570 0.53 30.34 34.06
N VAL A 571 -0.71 30.02 33.66
CA VAL A 571 -1.39 30.65 32.52
C VAL A 571 -1.55 32.14 32.75
N TYR A 572 -2.03 32.56 33.92
CA TYR A 572 -2.18 33.98 34.25
C TYR A 572 -0.83 34.70 34.19
N THR A 573 0.22 34.13 34.74
CA THR A 573 1.56 34.69 34.71
C THR A 573 2.09 34.82 33.28
N LYS A 574 1.92 33.81 32.46
CA LYS A 574 2.40 33.78 31.07
C LYS A 574 1.64 34.74 30.16
N LEU A 575 0.35 34.94 30.39
CA LEU A 575 -0.52 35.82 29.59
C LEU A 575 -0.61 37.23 30.16
N GLY A 576 -0.04 37.52 31.35
CA GLY A 576 -0.15 38.80 32.02
C GLY A 576 -1.59 39.12 32.49
N LEU A 577 -2.38 38.10 32.80
CA LEU A 577 -3.78 38.20 33.20
C LEU A 577 -3.93 38.05 34.73
N SER A 578 -4.98 38.65 35.29
CA SER A 578 -5.23 38.60 36.72
C SER A 578 -6.56 37.93 37.09
N SER A 579 -7.39 37.62 36.10
CA SER A 579 -8.72 37.03 36.38
C SER A 579 -9.16 36.00 35.32
N ARG A 580 -10.08 35.12 35.76
CA ARG A 580 -10.68 34.10 34.90
C ARG A 580 -11.49 34.70 33.75
N VAL A 581 -12.12 35.86 34.00
CA VAL A 581 -12.90 36.59 32.98
C VAL A 581 -11.97 37.09 31.86
N GLN A 582 -10.82 37.66 32.22
CA GLN A 582 -9.83 38.09 31.26
C GLN A 582 -9.27 36.92 30.45
N LEU A 583 -9.10 35.74 31.07
CA LEU A 583 -8.66 34.55 30.39
C LEU A 583 -9.68 34.08 29.33
N VAL A 584 -10.98 34.09 29.64
CA VAL A 584 -12.04 33.75 28.68
C VAL A 584 -12.06 34.73 27.50
N GLN A 585 -11.88 36.04 27.78
CA GLN A 585 -11.84 37.08 26.75
C GLN A 585 -10.60 36.93 25.84
N GLU A 586 -9.46 36.59 26.41
CA GLU A 586 -8.22 36.37 25.64
C GLU A 586 -8.30 35.10 24.82
N ALA A 587 -8.85 34.02 25.36
CA ALA A 587 -9.08 32.77 24.64
C ALA A 587 -9.99 32.99 23.41
N ALA A 588 -11.03 33.81 23.53
CA ALA A 588 -11.93 34.14 22.42
C ALA A 588 -11.25 34.91 21.26
N ARG A 589 -10.10 35.55 21.49
CA ARG A 589 -9.32 36.24 20.45
C ARG A 589 -8.40 35.27 19.68
N HIS A 590 -8.17 34.07 20.23
CA HIS A 590 -7.27 33.07 19.70
C HIS A 590 -7.97 31.75 19.31
N SER A 591 -9.33 31.75 19.32
CA SER A 591 -10.21 30.63 18.90
C SER A 591 -10.47 30.63 17.41
#